data_cfad7ec4e3a96d2f7eb0e112bbc5ea29
#
_entry.id   cfad7ec4e3a96d2f7eb0e112bbc5ea29
#
_cell.length_a   1.000
_cell.length_b   1.000
_cell.length_c   1.000
_cell.angle_alpha   90.00
_cell.angle_beta   90.00
_cell.angle_gamma   90.00
#
_symmetry.space_group_name_H-M   'P 1'
#
loop_
_entity.id
_entity.type
_entity.pdbx_description
1 polymer ?
#
loop_
_entity_poly.entity_id
_entity_poly.type
_entity_poly.pdbx_seq_one_letter_code
_entity_poly.pdbx_strand_id
1 'polypeptide(L)'
;GFEVTFGGGRIDRVDIMEDQNKVYVKVIDYKTGNTSFDLVYLYHGLQLQLMIYLDGALRVEQKKYPDKEIIPAGVFYYNIKDPMIQEKIDADVEAVSAGLMKELKMNGLVQADPELVYRMDSSLGSIPVAFNKDGSFRKNSSVADRTQFAVLGRYVRTKIEKIRSSILEGDAEVSPYELGKKNACTYCPYMTVCGFDRRL
;
A
#
# COMPACT_ATOMS: atom_id res chain seq x y z
N GLY A 1 16.48 -21.23 -20.86
CA GLY A 1 15.42 -20.29 -20.49
C GLY A 1 16.02 -19.16 -19.67
N PHE A 2 15.69 -17.92 -19.98
CA PHE A 2 16.09 -16.77 -19.17
C PHE A 2 15.14 -16.69 -17.98
N GLU A 3 15.68 -16.67 -16.76
CA GLU A 3 14.94 -16.46 -15.54
C GLU A 3 15.05 -14.97 -15.18
N VAL A 4 13.92 -14.24 -15.19
CA VAL A 4 13.88 -12.87 -14.66
C VAL A 4 13.52 -12.97 -13.21
N THR A 5 14.50 -12.73 -12.35
CA THR A 5 14.31 -12.66 -10.90
C THR A 5 14.13 -11.19 -10.50
N PHE A 6 12.97 -10.83 -9.93
CA PHE A 6 12.83 -9.59 -9.21
C PHE A 6 13.55 -9.73 -7.86
N GLY A 7 14.87 -9.55 -7.90
CA GLY A 7 15.73 -9.67 -6.73
C GLY A 7 16.01 -8.32 -6.10
N GLY A 8 16.00 -8.26 -4.75
CA GLY A 8 16.54 -7.14 -3.99
C GLY A 8 15.53 -6.15 -3.40
N GLY A 9 14.25 -6.49 -3.33
CA GLY A 9 13.29 -5.70 -2.56
C GLY A 9 13.53 -5.87 -1.06
N ARG A 10 13.63 -4.77 -0.31
CA ARG A 10 13.65 -4.77 1.15
C ARG A 10 12.30 -4.27 1.65
N ILE A 11 11.64 -5.08 2.48
CA ILE A 11 10.42 -4.66 3.19
C ILE A 11 10.87 -3.92 4.45
N ASP A 12 10.40 -2.70 4.64
CA ASP A 12 10.82 -1.89 5.78
C ASP A 12 10.30 -2.46 7.09
N ARG A 13 9.01 -2.87 7.11
CA ARG A 13 8.41 -3.45 8.31
C ARG A 13 7.29 -4.44 7.97
N VAL A 14 7.34 -5.60 8.63
CA VAL A 14 6.27 -6.59 8.65
C VAL A 14 5.87 -6.84 10.10
N ASP A 15 4.61 -6.61 10.43
CA ASP A 15 4.06 -6.96 11.74
C ASP A 15 3.23 -8.24 11.61
N ILE A 16 3.46 -9.16 12.53
CA ILE A 16 2.79 -10.46 12.58
C ILE A 16 1.99 -10.53 13.85
N MET A 17 0.74 -10.97 13.74
CA MET A 17 -0.11 -11.29 14.87
C MET A 17 -0.58 -12.72 14.72
N GLU A 18 -0.16 -13.56 15.66
CA GLU A 18 -0.50 -14.98 15.70
C GLU A 18 -1.74 -15.19 16.56
N ASP A 19 -2.64 -16.03 16.09
CA ASP A 19 -3.77 -16.56 16.80
C ASP A 19 -3.76 -18.10 16.71
N GLN A 20 -4.69 -18.81 17.38
CA GLN A 20 -4.69 -20.28 17.45
C GLN A 20 -4.51 -20.93 16.06
N ASN A 21 -5.36 -20.59 15.09
CA ASN A 21 -5.34 -21.18 13.75
C ASN A 21 -5.04 -20.17 12.63
N LYS A 22 -4.69 -18.94 12.98
CA LYS A 22 -4.52 -17.84 12.01
C LYS A 22 -3.25 -17.07 12.30
N VAL A 23 -2.67 -16.54 11.23
CA VAL A 23 -1.55 -15.59 11.30
C VAL A 23 -1.94 -14.39 10.43
N TYR A 24 -2.00 -13.23 11.05
CA TYR A 24 -2.30 -11.98 10.39
C TYR A 24 -1.01 -11.23 10.04
N VAL A 25 -0.91 -10.78 8.80
CA VAL A 25 0.29 -10.14 8.26
C VAL A 25 -0.02 -8.70 7.85
N LYS A 26 0.68 -7.74 8.44
CA LYS A 26 0.61 -6.32 8.12
C LYS A 26 1.95 -5.86 7.55
N VAL A 27 1.92 -5.16 6.42
CA VAL A 27 3.11 -4.59 5.78
C VAL A 27 3.06 -3.06 5.86
N ILE A 28 4.17 -2.46 6.27
CA ILE A 28 4.33 -1.00 6.32
C ILE A 28 5.59 -0.63 5.55
N ASP A 29 5.45 0.35 4.69
CA ASP A 29 6.54 0.94 3.92
C ASP A 29 6.67 2.43 4.27
N TYR A 30 7.87 2.84 4.70
CA TYR A 30 8.15 4.19 5.14
C TYR A 30 8.49 5.10 3.96
N LYS A 31 7.84 6.25 3.88
CA LYS A 31 8.04 7.23 2.82
C LYS A 31 8.44 8.60 3.38
N THR A 32 9.46 9.21 2.81
CA THR A 32 9.91 10.57 3.18
C THR A 32 9.08 11.67 2.53
N GLY A 33 8.13 11.33 1.67
CA GLY A 33 7.22 12.26 0.98
C GLY A 33 5.76 12.04 1.32
N ASN A 34 4.87 12.75 0.62
CA ASN A 34 3.43 12.58 0.72
C ASN A 34 2.95 11.47 -0.23
N THR A 35 3.18 10.21 0.14
CA THR A 35 2.68 9.08 -0.61
C THR A 35 1.34 8.64 -0.06
N SER A 36 0.31 8.51 -0.91
CA SER A 36 -0.99 7.96 -0.57
C SER A 36 -1.24 6.68 -1.36
N PHE A 37 -1.83 5.68 -0.71
CA PHE A 37 -2.26 4.46 -1.38
C PHE A 37 -3.49 4.77 -2.25
N ASP A 38 -3.41 4.39 -3.53
CA ASP A 38 -4.45 4.65 -4.51
C ASP A 38 -4.65 3.43 -5.41
N LEU A 39 -5.87 2.88 -5.40
CA LEU A 39 -6.24 1.73 -6.23
C LEU A 39 -6.17 2.02 -7.73
N VAL A 40 -6.38 3.26 -8.15
CA VAL A 40 -6.25 3.66 -9.57
C VAL A 40 -4.79 3.56 -9.99
N TYR A 41 -3.86 4.06 -9.16
CA TYR A 41 -2.43 3.90 -9.45
C TYR A 41 -1.98 2.44 -9.41
N LEU A 42 -2.51 1.65 -8.49
CA LEU A 42 -2.25 0.21 -8.47
C LEU A 42 -2.75 -0.44 -9.77
N TYR A 43 -3.95 -0.10 -10.22
CA TYR A 43 -4.52 -0.59 -11.48
C TYR A 43 -3.61 -0.27 -12.68
N HIS A 44 -3.08 0.94 -12.74
CA HIS A 44 -2.15 1.35 -13.81
C HIS A 44 -0.71 0.83 -13.64
N GLY A 45 -0.41 0.11 -12.55
CA GLY A 45 0.92 -0.46 -12.30
C GLY A 45 1.92 0.50 -11.65
N LEU A 46 1.46 1.62 -11.09
CA LEU A 46 2.30 2.67 -10.53
C LEU A 46 2.59 2.52 -9.03
N GLN A 47 1.81 1.72 -8.33
CA GLN A 47 1.93 1.47 -6.89
C GLN A 47 1.84 -0.02 -6.56
N LEU A 48 2.66 -0.84 -7.24
CA LEU A 48 2.66 -2.30 -7.03
C LEU A 48 3.41 -2.72 -5.76
N GLN A 49 4.31 -1.89 -5.24
CA GLN A 49 5.28 -2.21 -4.19
C GLN A 49 4.63 -2.84 -2.95
N LEU A 50 3.62 -2.20 -2.35
CA LEU A 50 2.98 -2.71 -1.14
C LEU A 50 2.34 -4.09 -1.33
N MET A 51 1.70 -4.32 -2.48
CA MET A 51 1.05 -5.60 -2.76
C MET A 51 2.07 -6.70 -3.08
N ILE A 52 3.20 -6.36 -3.72
CA ILE A 52 4.34 -7.27 -3.92
C ILE A 52 4.93 -7.68 -2.57
N TYR A 53 5.14 -6.72 -1.69
CA TYR A 53 5.66 -6.97 -0.34
C TYR A 53 4.71 -7.82 0.50
N LEU A 54 3.41 -7.55 0.41
CA LEU A 54 2.40 -8.38 1.07
C LEU A 54 2.42 -9.82 0.55
N ASP A 55 2.42 -10.03 -0.78
CA ASP A 55 2.47 -11.37 -1.38
C ASP A 55 3.74 -12.13 -0.91
N GLY A 56 4.88 -11.46 -0.88
CA GLY A 56 6.13 -12.03 -0.37
C GLY A 56 6.05 -12.39 1.12
N ALA A 57 5.54 -11.49 1.95
CA ALA A 57 5.39 -11.71 3.38
C ALA A 57 4.42 -12.86 3.68
N LEU A 58 3.26 -12.91 3.00
CA LEU A 58 2.29 -14.00 3.15
C LEU A 58 2.91 -15.36 2.81
N ARG A 59 3.71 -15.45 1.74
CA ARG A 59 4.40 -16.69 1.35
C ARG A 59 5.48 -17.11 2.35
N VAL A 60 6.21 -16.16 2.93
CA VAL A 60 7.20 -16.44 3.96
C VAL A 60 6.51 -16.99 5.22
N GLU A 61 5.44 -16.34 5.66
CA GLU A 61 4.72 -16.78 6.86
C GLU A 61 3.99 -18.11 6.61
N GLN A 62 3.47 -18.39 5.40
CA GLN A 62 2.89 -19.71 5.08
C GLN A 62 3.91 -20.85 5.22
N LYS A 63 5.18 -20.60 4.92
CA LYS A 63 6.24 -21.61 5.12
C LYS A 63 6.58 -21.82 6.59
N LYS A 64 6.50 -20.78 7.43
CA LYS A 64 6.74 -20.86 8.87
C LYS A 64 5.58 -21.52 9.62
N TYR A 65 4.36 -21.30 9.14
CA TYR A 65 3.11 -21.76 9.74
C TYR A 65 2.29 -22.59 8.75
N PRO A 66 2.76 -23.81 8.37
CA PRO A 66 2.11 -24.61 7.32
C PRO A 66 0.69 -25.01 7.68
N ASP A 67 0.37 -25.15 8.97
CA ASP A 67 -0.92 -25.61 9.49
C ASP A 67 -1.88 -24.45 9.84
N LYS A 68 -1.46 -23.18 9.65
CA LYS A 68 -2.27 -22.01 9.95
C LYS A 68 -2.73 -21.27 8.69
N GLU A 69 -3.89 -20.66 8.79
CA GLU A 69 -4.39 -19.75 7.75
C GLU A 69 -3.63 -18.42 7.81
N ILE A 70 -2.96 -18.03 6.73
CA ILE A 70 -2.25 -16.75 6.65
C ILE A 70 -3.17 -15.71 6.01
N ILE A 71 -3.41 -14.62 6.75
CA ILE A 71 -4.42 -13.60 6.40
C ILE A 71 -3.74 -12.24 6.27
N PRO A 72 -3.98 -11.48 5.19
CA PRO A 72 -3.56 -10.10 5.10
C PRO A 72 -4.32 -9.26 6.14
N ALA A 73 -3.63 -8.60 7.05
CA ALA A 73 -4.21 -7.63 7.98
C ALA A 73 -4.31 -6.23 7.35
N GLY A 74 -3.35 -5.89 6.51
CA GLY A 74 -3.35 -4.63 5.79
C GLY A 74 -1.99 -4.30 5.17
N VAL A 75 -2.01 -3.27 4.34
CA VAL A 75 -0.82 -2.67 3.71
C VAL A 75 -0.87 -1.16 3.91
N PHE A 76 0.28 -0.56 4.26
CA PHE A 76 0.33 0.84 4.64
C PHE A 76 1.56 1.56 4.10
N TYR A 77 1.37 2.79 3.69
CA TYR A 77 2.41 3.81 3.66
C TYR A 77 2.39 4.59 4.97
N TYR A 78 3.55 4.75 5.58
CA TYR A 78 3.76 5.64 6.70
C TYR A 78 4.67 6.78 6.25
N ASN A 79 4.10 7.98 6.13
CA ASN A 79 4.86 9.15 5.71
C ASN A 79 5.63 9.71 6.91
N ILE A 80 6.98 9.61 6.85
CA ILE A 80 7.86 10.23 7.83
C ILE A 80 7.85 11.74 7.55
N LYS A 81 7.18 12.48 8.40
CA LYS A 81 7.05 13.93 8.32
C LYS A 81 7.43 14.56 9.66
N ASP A 82 7.85 15.79 9.61
CA ASP A 82 7.78 16.72 10.74
C ASP A 82 6.51 17.57 10.54
N PRO A 83 5.35 17.14 11.09
CA PRO A 83 4.09 17.80 10.79
C PRO A 83 4.01 19.15 11.50
N MET A 84 3.79 20.21 10.72
CA MET A 84 3.36 21.49 11.26
C MET A 84 1.84 21.44 11.45
N ILE A 85 1.39 21.47 12.70
CA ILE A 85 -0.02 21.57 13.04
C ILE A 85 -0.39 23.05 13.21
N GLN A 86 -1.54 23.43 12.67
CA GLN A 86 -2.14 24.75 12.89
C GLN A 86 -3.13 24.62 14.03
N GLU A 87 -2.66 24.84 15.25
CA GLU A 87 -3.49 24.91 16.44
C GLU A 87 -3.55 26.36 16.94
N LYS A 88 -4.58 26.67 17.74
CA LYS A 88 -4.69 27.97 18.41
C LYS A 88 -3.55 28.12 19.40
N ILE A 89 -3.10 29.36 19.63
CA ILE A 89 -2.01 29.69 20.58
C ILE A 89 -2.26 29.11 21.97
N ASP A 90 -3.56 29.00 22.37
CA ASP A 90 -3.99 28.51 23.66
C ASP A 90 -4.41 27.02 23.64
N ALA A 91 -4.05 26.26 22.61
CA ALA A 91 -4.38 24.84 22.52
C ALA A 91 -3.70 24.07 23.66
N ASP A 92 -4.45 23.20 24.31
CA ASP A 92 -3.89 22.31 25.32
C ASP A 92 -3.04 21.20 24.70
N VAL A 93 -2.24 20.52 25.52
CA VAL A 93 -1.32 19.46 25.07
C VAL A 93 -2.07 18.31 24.41
N GLU A 94 -3.31 18.06 24.83
CA GLU A 94 -4.14 16.98 24.28
C GLU A 94 -4.61 17.31 22.86
N ALA A 95 -5.02 18.55 22.60
CA ALA A 95 -5.41 19.02 21.27
C ALA A 95 -4.21 18.98 20.30
N VAL A 96 -3.03 19.43 20.74
CA VAL A 96 -1.78 19.36 19.98
C VAL A 96 -1.43 17.91 19.65
N SER A 97 -1.49 17.02 20.64
CA SER A 97 -1.21 15.59 20.46
C SER A 97 -2.19 14.93 19.48
N ALA A 98 -3.48 15.25 19.58
CA ALA A 98 -4.51 14.74 18.67
C ALA A 98 -4.29 15.23 17.23
N GLY A 99 -3.90 16.49 17.05
CA GLY A 99 -3.53 17.08 15.77
C GLY A 99 -2.33 16.34 15.14
N LEU A 100 -1.27 16.12 15.91
CA LEU A 100 -0.09 15.37 15.48
C LEU A 100 -0.44 13.94 15.05
N MET A 101 -1.22 13.22 15.88
CA MET A 101 -1.64 11.86 15.57
C MET A 101 -2.45 11.76 14.27
N LYS A 102 -3.28 12.77 13.99
CA LYS A 102 -4.05 12.83 12.75
C LYS A 102 -3.14 13.01 11.53
N GLU A 103 -2.10 13.84 11.62
CA GLU A 103 -1.14 14.05 10.54
C GLU A 103 -0.21 12.85 10.33
N LEU A 104 0.08 12.09 11.38
CA LEU A 104 0.91 10.89 11.36
C LEU A 104 0.12 9.62 11.03
N LYS A 105 -1.19 9.74 10.74
CA LYS A 105 -2.02 8.59 10.39
C LYS A 105 -1.50 7.89 9.13
N MET A 106 -1.34 6.57 9.22
CA MET A 106 -0.98 5.76 8.06
C MET A 106 -2.08 5.83 7.00
N ASN A 107 -1.69 5.70 5.75
CA ASN A 107 -2.63 5.50 4.66
C ASN A 107 -2.38 4.16 3.98
N GLY A 108 -3.44 3.50 3.51
CA GLY A 108 -3.31 2.14 3.00
C GLY A 108 -4.66 1.44 2.91
N LEU A 109 -4.62 0.12 2.93
CA LEU A 109 -5.79 -0.75 2.84
C LEU A 109 -5.80 -1.72 4.01
N VAL A 110 -6.92 -1.82 4.71
CA VAL A 110 -7.09 -2.62 5.93
C VAL A 110 -8.05 -3.78 5.66
N GLN A 111 -7.80 -4.95 6.26
CA GLN A 111 -8.73 -6.06 6.25
C GLN A 111 -10.06 -5.64 6.90
N ALA A 112 -11.18 -5.87 6.20
CA ALA A 112 -12.52 -5.51 6.65
C ALA A 112 -13.05 -6.47 7.74
N ASP A 113 -12.31 -6.55 8.84
CA ASP A 113 -12.64 -7.34 10.02
C ASP A 113 -12.57 -6.40 11.25
N PRO A 114 -13.71 -6.05 11.88
CA PRO A 114 -13.73 -5.13 13.00
C PRO A 114 -12.89 -5.58 14.20
N GLU A 115 -12.91 -6.88 14.51
CA GLU A 115 -12.12 -7.42 15.63
C GLU A 115 -10.63 -7.26 15.37
N LEU A 116 -10.18 -7.61 14.17
CA LEU A 116 -8.80 -7.44 13.74
C LEU A 116 -8.38 -5.96 13.78
N VAL A 117 -9.24 -5.05 13.33
CA VAL A 117 -9.00 -3.60 13.35
C VAL A 117 -8.73 -3.10 14.76
N TYR A 118 -9.58 -3.45 15.74
CA TYR A 118 -9.38 -3.05 17.13
C TYR A 118 -8.14 -3.70 17.77
N ARG A 119 -7.79 -4.91 17.36
CA ARG A 119 -6.53 -5.56 17.80
C ARG A 119 -5.29 -4.88 17.22
N MET A 120 -5.36 -4.32 16.02
CA MET A 120 -4.26 -3.56 15.40
C MET A 120 -4.11 -2.16 15.99
N ASP A 121 -5.22 -1.49 16.27
CA ASP A 121 -5.26 -0.12 16.78
C ASP A 121 -6.58 0.14 17.54
N SER A 122 -6.54 -0.04 18.85
CA SER A 122 -7.71 0.14 19.71
C SER A 122 -8.24 1.58 19.73
N SER A 123 -7.37 2.55 19.44
CA SER A 123 -7.71 3.98 19.40
C SER A 123 -8.27 4.44 18.04
N LEU A 124 -8.04 3.65 16.99
CA LEU A 124 -8.34 4.00 15.58
C LEU A 124 -7.63 5.29 15.11
N GLY A 125 -6.56 5.67 15.80
CA GLY A 125 -5.81 6.89 15.54
C GLY A 125 -4.79 6.75 14.42
N SER A 126 -4.19 5.55 14.25
CA SER A 126 -3.06 5.33 13.36
C SER A 126 -3.43 4.72 12.00
N ILE A 127 -4.60 4.10 11.85
CA ILE A 127 -5.03 3.41 10.62
C ILE A 127 -6.21 4.10 9.95
N PRO A 128 -6.37 3.99 8.60
CA PRO A 128 -7.39 4.74 7.84
C PRO A 128 -8.79 4.11 7.93
N VAL A 129 -9.26 3.85 9.13
CA VAL A 129 -10.55 3.22 9.42
C VAL A 129 -11.35 4.06 10.41
N ALA A 130 -12.66 4.05 10.25
CA ALA A 130 -13.60 4.61 11.21
C ALA A 130 -14.90 3.80 11.18
N PHE A 131 -15.61 3.74 12.32
CA PHE A 131 -16.87 3.05 12.46
C PHE A 131 -18.05 3.99 12.61
N ASN A 132 -19.22 3.56 12.16
CA ASN A 132 -20.50 4.13 12.47
C ASN A 132 -20.96 3.70 13.88
N LYS A 133 -22.02 4.29 14.39
CA LYS A 133 -22.58 3.93 15.71
C LYS A 133 -23.10 2.49 15.78
N ASP A 134 -23.47 1.90 14.64
CA ASP A 134 -23.95 0.52 14.51
C ASP A 134 -22.82 -0.51 14.34
N GLY A 135 -21.55 -0.08 14.42
CA GLY A 135 -20.37 -0.94 14.26
C GLY A 135 -19.98 -1.22 12.81
N SER A 136 -20.71 -0.70 11.82
CA SER A 136 -20.32 -0.81 10.41
C SER A 136 -19.17 0.16 10.07
N PHE A 137 -18.37 -0.17 9.05
CA PHE A 137 -17.34 0.73 8.55
C PHE A 137 -17.95 1.98 7.93
N ARG A 138 -17.38 3.14 8.23
CA ARG A 138 -17.77 4.39 7.55
C ARG A 138 -17.36 4.33 6.08
N LYS A 139 -18.12 5.03 5.22
CA LYS A 139 -17.89 5.08 3.76
C LYS A 139 -16.48 5.55 3.36
N ASN A 140 -15.84 6.35 4.19
CA ASN A 140 -14.48 6.85 3.98
C ASN A 140 -13.38 5.95 4.57
N SER A 141 -13.74 4.79 5.13
CA SER A 141 -12.78 3.80 5.60
C SER A 141 -12.12 3.10 4.41
N SER A 142 -10.79 2.96 4.47
CA SER A 142 -10.02 2.24 3.46
C SER A 142 -9.94 0.76 3.83
N VAL A 143 -10.96 0.01 3.50
CA VAL A 143 -11.06 -1.41 3.86
C VAL A 143 -11.33 -2.29 2.65
N ALA A 144 -10.85 -3.53 2.72
CA ALA A 144 -11.14 -4.59 1.76
C ALA A 144 -11.34 -5.91 2.49
N ASP A 145 -12.27 -6.73 2.04
CA ASP A 145 -12.44 -8.08 2.56
C ASP A 145 -11.38 -9.05 2.00
N ARG A 146 -11.37 -10.29 2.50
CA ARG A 146 -10.42 -11.32 2.06
C ARG A 146 -10.47 -11.59 0.57
N THR A 147 -11.67 -11.60 -0.01
CA THR A 147 -11.88 -11.85 -1.44
C THR A 147 -11.29 -10.70 -2.25
N GLN A 148 -11.51 -9.48 -1.82
CA GLN A 148 -10.97 -8.28 -2.45
C GLN A 148 -9.41 -8.25 -2.36
N PHE A 149 -8.83 -8.58 -1.21
CA PHE A 149 -7.37 -8.74 -1.10
C PHE A 149 -6.84 -9.83 -2.04
N ALA A 150 -7.52 -10.97 -2.14
CA ALA A 150 -7.13 -12.04 -3.06
C ALA A 150 -7.22 -11.62 -4.54
N VAL A 151 -8.25 -10.85 -4.91
CA VAL A 151 -8.41 -10.28 -6.26
C VAL A 151 -7.28 -9.29 -6.55
N LEU A 152 -6.99 -8.37 -5.64
CA LEU A 152 -5.88 -7.42 -5.79
C LEU A 152 -4.53 -8.12 -5.93
N GLY A 153 -4.24 -9.11 -5.09
CA GLY A 153 -3.02 -9.90 -5.17
C GLY A 153 -2.88 -10.65 -6.50
N ARG A 154 -3.97 -11.25 -6.99
CA ARG A 154 -3.99 -11.90 -8.31
C ARG A 154 -3.75 -10.92 -9.44
N TYR A 155 -4.43 -9.78 -9.39
CA TYR A 155 -4.26 -8.70 -10.36
C TYR A 155 -2.80 -8.23 -10.45
N VAL A 156 -2.18 -7.97 -9.30
CA VAL A 156 -0.78 -7.52 -9.24
C VAL A 156 0.17 -8.57 -9.82
N ARG A 157 -0.01 -9.85 -9.47
CA ARG A 157 0.80 -10.94 -10.05
C ARG A 157 0.66 -10.99 -11.58
N THR A 158 -0.57 -10.93 -12.10
CA THR A 158 -0.81 -10.91 -13.56
C THR A 158 -0.18 -9.69 -14.22
N LYS A 159 -0.22 -8.52 -13.56
CA LYS A 159 0.43 -7.30 -14.07
C LYS A 159 1.94 -7.45 -14.16
N ILE A 160 2.56 -8.03 -13.12
CA ILE A 160 4.00 -8.31 -13.07
C ILE A 160 4.40 -9.28 -14.17
N GLU A 161 3.63 -10.36 -14.38
CA GLU A 161 3.91 -11.32 -15.44
C GLU A 161 3.82 -10.68 -16.84
N LYS A 162 2.87 -9.79 -17.08
CA LYS A 162 2.79 -9.03 -18.33
C LYS A 162 4.01 -8.14 -18.53
N ILE A 163 4.41 -7.37 -17.49
CA ILE A 163 5.61 -6.53 -17.54
C ILE A 163 6.85 -7.40 -17.83
N ARG A 164 6.97 -8.54 -17.14
CA ARG A 164 8.05 -9.49 -17.38
C ARG A 164 8.08 -9.98 -18.82
N SER A 165 6.94 -10.37 -19.39
CA SER A 165 6.84 -10.84 -20.78
C SER A 165 7.26 -9.75 -21.76
N SER A 166 6.75 -8.52 -21.63
CA SER A 166 7.16 -7.40 -22.48
C SER A 166 8.67 -7.15 -22.45
N ILE A 167 9.28 -7.20 -21.24
CA ILE A 167 10.74 -7.04 -21.11
C ILE A 167 11.49 -8.16 -21.86
N LEU A 168 11.05 -9.42 -21.70
CA LEU A 168 11.70 -10.57 -22.35
C LEU A 168 11.53 -10.60 -23.86
N GLU A 169 10.42 -10.06 -24.37
CA GLU A 169 10.11 -9.90 -25.79
C GLU A 169 10.85 -8.72 -26.43
N GLY A 170 11.53 -7.90 -25.61
CA GLY A 170 12.25 -6.71 -26.07
C GLY A 170 11.31 -5.58 -26.48
N ASP A 171 10.09 -5.54 -25.91
CA ASP A 171 9.15 -4.45 -26.14
C ASP A 171 9.73 -3.13 -25.64
N ALA A 172 10.06 -2.25 -26.57
CA ALA A 172 10.61 -0.91 -26.33
C ALA A 172 9.73 0.19 -26.89
N GLU A 173 8.43 -0.08 -27.05
CA GLU A 173 7.48 0.91 -27.55
C GLU A 173 7.42 2.13 -26.63
N VAL A 174 7.49 3.32 -27.22
CA VAL A 174 7.37 4.58 -26.49
C VAL A 174 5.90 4.88 -26.23
N SER A 175 5.39 4.36 -25.13
CA SER A 175 3.99 4.48 -24.72
C SER A 175 3.89 4.96 -23.25
N PRO A 176 4.29 6.21 -22.95
CA PRO A 176 4.22 6.73 -21.60
C PRO A 176 2.78 6.90 -21.14
N TYR A 177 2.48 6.44 -19.90
CA TYR A 177 1.16 6.68 -19.34
C TYR A 177 0.95 8.15 -19.01
N GLU A 178 -0.30 8.58 -19.08
CA GLU A 178 -0.79 9.86 -18.59
C GLU A 178 -2.06 9.64 -17.75
N LEU A 179 -2.08 10.15 -16.51
CA LEU A 179 -3.20 10.05 -15.59
C LEU A 179 -3.40 11.39 -14.88
N GLY A 180 -4.28 12.22 -15.42
CA GLY A 180 -4.50 13.59 -14.95
C GLY A 180 -3.21 14.41 -15.07
N LYS A 181 -2.70 14.91 -13.93
CA LYS A 181 -1.44 15.68 -13.89
C LYS A 181 -0.18 14.83 -13.79
N LYS A 182 -0.32 13.51 -13.61
CA LYS A 182 0.81 12.59 -13.48
C LYS A 182 1.08 11.89 -14.81
N ASN A 183 2.34 11.80 -15.16
CA ASN A 183 2.78 11.11 -16.37
C ASN A 183 4.17 10.49 -16.15
N ALA A 184 4.52 9.53 -16.99
CA ALA A 184 5.81 8.85 -16.96
C ALA A 184 7.00 9.78 -17.29
N CYS A 185 6.75 10.88 -17.98
CA CYS A 185 7.80 11.75 -18.49
C CYS A 185 8.38 12.73 -17.44
N THR A 186 7.66 13.01 -16.33
CA THR A 186 8.03 14.02 -15.35
C THR A 186 9.46 13.85 -14.78
N TYR A 187 9.87 12.59 -14.58
CA TYR A 187 11.20 12.25 -14.04
C TYR A 187 11.98 11.32 -14.97
N CYS A 188 11.59 11.24 -16.26
CA CYS A 188 12.23 10.36 -17.20
C CYS A 188 13.60 10.92 -17.65
N PRO A 189 14.71 10.20 -17.47
CA PRO A 189 16.02 10.66 -17.91
C PRO A 189 16.17 10.70 -19.43
N TYR A 190 15.29 10.03 -20.16
CA TYR A 190 15.31 9.94 -21.64
C TYR A 190 14.39 10.94 -22.33
N MET A 191 13.72 11.84 -21.61
CA MET A 191 12.75 12.78 -22.16
C MET A 191 13.31 13.61 -23.33
N THR A 192 14.61 13.96 -23.29
CA THR A 192 15.26 14.77 -24.31
C THR A 192 15.60 14.02 -25.61
N VAL A 193 15.61 12.69 -25.58
CA VAL A 193 16.04 11.85 -26.72
C VAL A 193 14.94 10.91 -27.22
N CYS A 194 13.87 10.68 -26.46
CA CYS A 194 12.85 9.70 -26.83
C CYS A 194 11.92 10.17 -27.95
N GLY A 195 11.86 11.47 -28.25
CA GLY A 195 11.05 12.04 -29.33
C GLY A 195 9.53 12.03 -29.08
N PHE A 196 9.07 11.63 -27.90
CA PHE A 196 7.64 11.64 -27.56
C PHE A 196 7.14 13.07 -27.40
N ASP A 197 6.15 13.46 -28.21
CA ASP A 197 5.47 14.75 -28.10
C ASP A 197 4.07 14.57 -27.53
N ARG A 198 3.83 15.20 -26.38
CA ARG A 198 2.53 15.16 -25.67
C ARG A 198 1.38 15.84 -26.40
N ARG A 199 1.71 16.61 -27.43
CA ARG A 199 0.72 17.39 -28.19
C ARG A 199 0.16 16.63 -29.38
N LEU A 200 0.73 15.47 -29.67
CA LEU A 200 0.30 14.53 -30.68
C LEU A 200 -0.47 13.37 -30.09
#